data_ad509142189e64085d28d31b85c025df
#
_entry.id   ad509142189e64085d28d31b85c025df
#
_cell.length_a   1.000
_cell.length_b   1.000
_cell.length_c   1.000
_cell.angle_alpha   90.00
_cell.angle_beta   90.00
_cell.angle_gamma   90.00
#
_symmetry.space_group_name_H-M   'P 1'
#
loop_
_entity.id
_entity.type
_entity.pdbx_description
1 polymer ?
#
loop_
_entity_poly.entity_id
_entity_poly.type
_entity_poly.pdbx_seq_one_letter_code
_entity_poly.pdbx_strand_id
1 'polypeptide(L)'
;MINFVFKHRYKIAPALIVMGVGGITIGVIIAHFAGFPKGEVIDYFNWMPRGWLMQTIGQFLAFSAGQLFLLGCALLAWQDTPMTWARAAYLSLLSWIQLTLIFGVFPSEWLNLSQGPLEWTNQREFIKFPPILFLGNEISLSLGALKDIIQLGISQGA
;
A
#
# COMPACT_ATOMS: atom_id res chain seq x y z
N MET A 1 8.49 7.71 24.70
CA MET A 1 8.93 7.45 23.29
C MET A 1 8.72 8.66 22.40
N ILE A 2 7.54 9.27 22.37
CA ILE A 2 7.21 10.44 21.54
C ILE A 2 8.17 11.62 21.78
N ASN A 3 8.43 12.01 23.03
CA ASN A 3 9.34 13.11 23.37
C ASN A 3 10.79 12.87 22.88
N PHE A 4 11.24 11.61 22.80
CA PHE A 4 12.55 11.27 22.27
C PHE A 4 12.61 11.53 20.77
N VAL A 5 11.59 11.13 20.01
CA VAL A 5 11.52 11.33 18.55
C VAL A 5 11.54 12.83 18.21
N PHE A 6 10.74 13.64 18.88
CA PHE A 6 10.70 15.08 18.65
C PHE A 6 11.99 15.78 19.05
N LYS A 7 12.66 15.35 20.11
CA LYS A 7 13.95 15.88 20.53
C LYS A 7 15.05 15.62 19.49
N HIS A 8 14.98 14.46 18.77
CA HIS A 8 15.97 14.04 17.79
C HIS A 8 15.48 14.17 16.33
N ARG A 9 14.39 14.90 16.09
CA ARG A 9 13.72 15.00 14.77
C ARG A 9 14.66 15.34 13.62
N TYR A 10 15.62 16.25 13.82
CA TYR A 10 16.59 16.65 12.79
C TYR A 10 17.60 15.57 12.40
N LYS A 11 17.68 14.48 13.18
CA LYS A 11 18.47 13.29 12.83
C LYS A 11 17.59 12.18 12.28
N ILE A 12 16.44 11.99 12.90
CA ILE A 12 15.49 10.91 12.54
C ILE A 12 14.80 11.20 11.21
N ALA A 13 14.33 12.42 11.00
CA ALA A 13 13.55 12.76 9.80
C ALA A 13 14.36 12.62 8.50
N PRO A 14 15.59 13.13 8.38
CA PRO A 14 16.40 12.87 7.18
C PRO A 14 16.71 11.38 6.96
N ALA A 15 16.93 10.62 8.03
CA ALA A 15 17.14 9.18 7.91
C ALA A 15 15.90 8.48 7.36
N LEU A 16 14.69 8.82 7.85
CA LEU A 16 13.43 8.29 7.33
C LEU A 16 13.20 8.67 5.86
N ILE A 17 13.54 9.90 5.47
CA ILE A 17 13.44 10.37 4.08
C ILE A 17 14.36 9.55 3.18
N VAL A 18 15.63 9.40 3.56
CA VAL A 18 16.62 8.63 2.77
C VAL A 18 16.22 7.15 2.67
N MET A 19 15.79 6.55 3.79
CA MET A 19 15.26 5.17 3.79
C MET A 19 14.00 5.04 2.94
N GLY A 20 13.10 6.02 3.01
CA GLY A 20 11.90 6.08 2.21
C GLY A 20 12.20 6.13 0.71
N VAL A 21 13.05 7.07 0.28
CA VAL A 21 13.46 7.19 -1.13
C VAL A 21 14.17 5.92 -1.60
N GLY A 22 15.11 5.39 -0.82
CA GLY A 22 15.82 4.15 -1.15
C GLY A 22 14.86 2.95 -1.27
N GLY A 23 13.95 2.81 -0.31
CA GLY A 23 12.94 1.74 -0.32
C GLY A 23 11.95 1.85 -1.48
N ILE A 24 11.49 3.06 -1.82
CA ILE A 24 10.64 3.29 -3.01
C ILE A 24 11.42 2.85 -4.27
N THR A 25 12.65 3.31 -4.43
CA THR A 25 13.47 2.97 -5.60
C THR A 25 13.65 1.46 -5.74
N ILE A 26 14.04 0.77 -4.67
CA ILE A 26 14.19 -0.69 -4.65
C ILE A 26 12.86 -1.38 -4.95
N GLY A 27 11.77 -0.97 -4.31
CA GLY A 27 10.44 -1.54 -4.51
C GLY A 27 9.95 -1.40 -5.95
N VAL A 28 10.15 -0.22 -6.56
CA VAL A 28 9.80 0.03 -7.98
C VAL A 28 10.65 -0.82 -8.91
N ILE A 29 11.96 -0.94 -8.68
CA ILE A 29 12.84 -1.82 -9.47
C ILE A 29 12.35 -3.27 -9.40
N ILE A 30 12.08 -3.77 -8.19
CA ILE A 30 11.58 -5.14 -8.00
C ILE A 30 10.24 -5.32 -8.73
N ALA A 31 9.27 -4.43 -8.53
CA ALA A 31 7.95 -4.53 -9.14
C ALA A 31 8.04 -4.49 -10.68
N HIS A 32 8.85 -3.57 -11.22
CA HIS A 32 9.05 -3.40 -12.65
C HIS A 32 9.63 -4.68 -13.29
N PHE A 33 10.79 -5.13 -12.82
CA PHE A 33 11.44 -6.29 -13.42
C PHE A 33 10.71 -7.62 -13.14
N ALA A 34 9.98 -7.74 -12.03
CA ALA A 34 9.17 -8.91 -11.76
C ALA A 34 7.97 -9.08 -12.73
N GLY A 35 7.45 -7.98 -13.27
CA GLY A 35 6.35 -7.96 -14.22
C GLY A 35 6.76 -8.30 -15.66
N PHE A 36 8.04 -8.26 -16.01
CA PHE A 36 8.49 -8.54 -17.37
C PHE A 36 8.83 -10.01 -17.59
N PRO A 37 8.52 -10.58 -18.78
CA PRO A 37 8.99 -11.89 -19.18
C PRO A 37 10.51 -11.91 -19.30
N LYS A 38 11.14 -13.05 -18.97
CA LYS A 38 12.58 -13.22 -19.12
C LYS A 38 12.97 -13.21 -20.60
N GLY A 39 13.98 -12.42 -20.94
CA GLY A 39 14.61 -12.43 -22.26
C GLY A 39 14.08 -11.40 -23.24
N GLU A 40 13.07 -10.59 -22.91
CA GLU A 40 12.55 -9.56 -23.83
C GLU A 40 13.30 -8.22 -23.79
N VAL A 41 14.07 -7.96 -22.73
CA VAL A 41 14.82 -6.70 -22.54
C VAL A 41 16.22 -7.03 -22.04
N ILE A 42 17.17 -6.09 -22.18
CA ILE A 42 18.49 -6.16 -21.52
C ILE A 42 18.21 -6.28 -20.01
N ASP A 43 18.38 -7.49 -19.49
CA ASP A 43 17.90 -7.86 -18.18
C ASP A 43 19.06 -7.90 -17.18
N TYR A 44 19.36 -6.75 -16.60
CA TYR A 44 20.38 -6.63 -15.53
C TYR A 44 20.01 -7.43 -14.28
N PHE A 45 18.73 -7.79 -14.12
CA PHE A 45 18.18 -8.49 -12.94
C PHE A 45 17.66 -9.88 -13.29
N ASN A 46 18.27 -10.57 -14.26
CA ASN A 46 17.87 -11.91 -14.67
C ASN A 46 17.90 -12.95 -13.55
N TRP A 47 18.68 -12.72 -12.51
CA TRP A 47 18.77 -13.54 -11.31
C TRP A 47 17.51 -13.43 -10.42
N MET A 48 16.75 -12.32 -10.55
CA MET A 48 15.58 -12.06 -9.69
C MET A 48 14.39 -12.95 -10.08
N PRO A 49 13.64 -13.53 -9.13
CA PRO A 49 12.41 -14.25 -9.41
C PRO A 49 11.38 -13.37 -10.15
N ARG A 50 10.68 -13.95 -11.11
CA ARG A 50 9.61 -13.31 -11.87
C ARG A 50 8.25 -13.78 -11.40
N GLY A 51 7.23 -12.98 -11.64
CA GLY A 51 5.84 -13.33 -11.40
C GLY A 51 5.14 -12.39 -10.43
N TRP A 52 3.84 -12.58 -10.35
CA TRP A 52 2.92 -11.70 -9.61
C TRP A 52 3.28 -11.52 -8.13
N LEU A 53 3.75 -12.58 -7.47
CA LEU A 53 4.11 -12.51 -6.04
C LEU A 53 5.28 -11.54 -5.81
N MET A 54 6.32 -11.63 -6.64
CA MET A 54 7.47 -10.74 -6.52
C MET A 54 7.13 -9.30 -6.92
N GLN A 55 6.27 -9.14 -7.92
CA GLN A 55 5.72 -7.83 -8.29
C GLN A 55 4.95 -7.20 -7.12
N THR A 56 4.06 -7.95 -6.48
CA THR A 56 3.29 -7.49 -5.31
C THR A 56 4.19 -7.13 -4.12
N ILE A 57 5.25 -7.92 -3.87
CA ILE A 57 6.25 -7.61 -2.82
C ILE A 57 6.92 -6.27 -3.12
N GLY A 58 7.33 -6.04 -4.37
CA GLY A 58 7.93 -4.76 -4.78
C GLY A 58 6.98 -3.58 -4.59
N GLN A 59 5.73 -3.71 -4.99
CA GLN A 59 4.68 -2.70 -4.81
C GLN A 59 4.44 -2.40 -3.32
N PHE A 60 4.32 -3.44 -2.50
CA PHE A 60 4.12 -3.29 -1.06
C PHE A 60 5.32 -2.62 -0.38
N LEU A 61 6.54 -2.96 -0.80
CA LEU A 61 7.77 -2.32 -0.32
C LEU A 61 7.79 -0.84 -0.69
N ALA A 62 7.48 -0.49 -1.95
CA ALA A 62 7.42 0.89 -2.41
C ALA A 62 6.37 1.70 -1.65
N PHE A 63 5.18 1.13 -1.44
CA PHE A 63 4.11 1.75 -0.66
C PHE A 63 4.53 2.01 0.79
N SER A 64 5.08 1.00 1.47
CA SER A 64 5.53 1.10 2.87
C SER A 64 6.68 2.11 3.03
N ALA A 65 7.62 2.12 2.09
CA ALA A 65 8.71 3.11 2.05
C ALA A 65 8.18 4.53 1.79
N GLY A 66 7.12 4.68 1.01
CA GLY A 66 6.40 5.93 0.81
C GLY A 66 5.83 6.48 2.13
N GLN A 67 5.31 5.61 3.00
CA GLN A 67 4.85 6.01 4.33
C GLN A 67 5.99 6.53 5.20
N LEU A 68 7.17 5.87 5.17
CA LEU A 68 8.36 6.33 5.88
C LEU A 68 8.84 7.70 5.37
N PHE A 69 8.83 7.89 4.05
CA PHE A 69 9.16 9.18 3.43
C PHE A 69 8.23 10.30 3.91
N LEU A 70 6.91 10.10 3.84
CA LEU A 70 5.92 11.09 4.28
C LEU A 70 6.02 11.38 5.78
N LEU A 71 6.28 10.36 6.60
CA LEU A 71 6.51 10.53 8.03
C LEU A 71 7.76 11.38 8.29
N GLY A 72 8.86 11.13 7.58
CA GLY A 72 10.07 11.94 7.65
C GLY A 72 9.81 13.40 7.29
N CYS A 73 9.08 13.64 6.20
CA CYS A 73 8.67 14.98 5.77
C CYS A 73 7.78 15.69 6.82
N ALA A 74 6.83 14.98 7.41
CA ALA A 74 5.96 15.52 8.46
C ALA A 74 6.76 15.89 9.73
N LEU A 75 7.73 15.04 10.12
CA LEU A 75 8.60 15.30 11.27
C LEU A 75 9.48 16.55 11.08
N LEU A 76 9.95 16.84 9.86
CA LEU A 76 10.68 18.06 9.57
C LEU A 76 9.81 19.32 9.71
N ALA A 77 8.54 19.21 9.34
CA ALA A 77 7.58 20.32 9.47
C ALA A 77 7.14 20.58 10.91
N TRP A 78 7.35 19.60 11.79
CA TRP A 78 6.97 19.73 13.20
C TRP A 78 7.89 20.71 13.93
N GLN A 79 7.32 21.78 14.46
CA GLN A 79 8.02 22.82 15.24
C GLN A 79 7.14 23.26 16.40
N ASP A 80 7.78 23.63 17.50
CA ASP A 80 7.10 24.15 18.70
C ASP A 80 6.72 25.64 18.58
N THR A 81 6.93 26.24 17.40
CA THR A 81 6.56 27.62 17.07
C THR A 81 5.16 27.71 16.49
N PRO A 82 4.50 28.86 16.52
CA PRO A 82 3.19 29.07 15.93
C PRO A 82 3.14 28.65 14.45
N MET A 83 1.98 28.14 14.03
CA MET A 83 1.76 27.68 12.66
C MET A 83 1.86 28.86 11.68
N THR A 84 2.72 28.73 10.68
CA THR A 84 2.80 29.69 9.57
C THR A 84 1.98 29.18 8.39
N TRP A 85 1.54 30.10 7.51
CA TRP A 85 0.81 29.77 6.29
C TRP A 85 1.58 28.76 5.40
N ALA A 86 2.89 28.97 5.23
CA ALA A 86 3.73 28.08 4.44
C ALA A 86 3.77 26.66 5.03
N ARG A 87 3.86 26.55 6.37
CA ARG A 87 3.86 25.24 7.04
C ARG A 87 2.49 24.56 6.97
N ALA A 88 1.41 25.32 7.09
CA ALA A 88 0.06 24.80 6.93
C ALA A 88 -0.17 24.26 5.52
N ALA A 89 0.24 25.02 4.49
CA ALA A 89 0.15 24.59 3.10
C ALA A 89 0.99 23.31 2.83
N TYR A 90 2.20 23.25 3.36
CA TYR A 90 3.06 22.05 3.26
C TYR A 90 2.43 20.82 3.90
N LEU A 91 1.92 20.93 5.13
CA LEU A 91 1.26 19.82 5.82
C LEU A 91 -0.04 19.39 5.12
N SER A 92 -0.80 20.35 4.56
CA SER A 92 -1.97 20.05 3.74
C SER A 92 -1.59 19.25 2.49
N LEU A 93 -0.51 19.62 1.81
CA LEU A 93 -0.01 18.86 0.64
C LEU A 93 0.36 17.42 1.04
N LEU A 94 1.11 17.24 2.14
CA LEU A 94 1.45 15.91 2.63
C LEU A 94 0.20 15.09 2.98
N SER A 95 -0.80 15.72 3.60
CA SER A 95 -2.09 15.07 3.91
C SER A 95 -2.82 14.63 2.64
N TRP A 96 -2.85 15.46 1.60
CA TRP A 96 -3.44 15.09 0.31
C TRP A 96 -2.72 13.91 -0.34
N ILE A 97 -1.39 13.89 -0.33
CA ILE A 97 -0.60 12.76 -0.83
C ILE A 97 -0.94 11.50 -0.04
N GLN A 98 -1.00 11.59 1.28
CA GLN A 98 -1.34 10.47 2.16
C GLN A 98 -2.74 9.92 1.87
N LEU A 99 -3.74 10.78 1.74
CA LEU A 99 -5.12 10.40 1.38
C LEU A 99 -5.17 9.70 0.02
N THR A 100 -4.44 10.23 -0.97
CA THR A 100 -4.35 9.60 -2.30
C THR A 100 -3.73 8.20 -2.23
N LEU A 101 -2.69 8.01 -1.42
CA LEU A 101 -2.07 6.69 -1.24
C LEU A 101 -3.02 5.70 -0.57
N ILE A 102 -3.71 6.11 0.49
CA ILE A 102 -4.59 5.21 1.26
C ILE A 102 -5.89 4.91 0.50
N PHE A 103 -6.55 5.92 -0.07
CA PHE A 103 -7.88 5.77 -0.67
C PHE A 103 -7.86 5.55 -2.19
N GLY A 104 -6.76 5.85 -2.86
CA GLY A 104 -6.59 5.66 -4.30
C GLY A 104 -5.70 4.46 -4.63
N VAL A 105 -4.43 4.53 -4.23
CA VAL A 105 -3.42 3.55 -4.64
C VAL A 105 -3.66 2.19 -3.97
N PHE A 106 -3.79 2.17 -2.66
CA PHE A 106 -3.90 0.90 -1.92
C PHE A 106 -5.15 0.08 -2.30
N PRO A 107 -6.37 0.65 -2.41
CA PRO A 107 -7.52 -0.09 -2.89
C PRO A 107 -7.40 -0.57 -4.33
N SER A 108 -6.77 0.21 -5.22
CA SER A 108 -6.60 -0.20 -6.61
C SER A 108 -5.62 -1.38 -6.75
N GLU A 109 -4.53 -1.37 -5.98
CA GLU A 109 -3.58 -2.50 -5.95
C GLU A 109 -4.21 -3.75 -5.34
N TRP A 110 -5.07 -3.60 -4.32
CA TRP A 110 -5.87 -4.71 -3.81
C TRP A 110 -6.78 -5.32 -4.88
N LEU A 111 -7.47 -4.50 -5.67
CA LEU A 111 -8.31 -4.98 -6.77
C LEU A 111 -7.49 -5.70 -7.83
N ASN A 112 -6.36 -5.13 -8.25
CA ASN A 112 -5.45 -5.75 -9.21
C ASN A 112 -4.98 -7.13 -8.74
N LEU A 113 -4.59 -7.25 -7.47
CA LEU A 113 -4.15 -8.50 -6.88
C LEU A 113 -5.28 -9.53 -6.78
N SER A 114 -6.44 -9.11 -6.30
CA SER A 114 -7.55 -10.02 -6.04
C SER A 114 -8.24 -10.50 -7.31
N GLN A 115 -8.40 -9.63 -8.31
CA GLN A 115 -9.04 -9.98 -9.60
C GLN A 115 -8.08 -10.64 -10.58
N GLY A 116 -6.81 -10.30 -10.54
CA GLY A 116 -5.78 -10.87 -11.40
C GLY A 116 -5.26 -12.21 -10.85
N PRO A 117 -4.11 -12.22 -10.16
CA PRO A 117 -3.45 -13.48 -9.78
C PRO A 117 -4.23 -14.39 -8.84
N LEU A 118 -5.07 -13.82 -7.97
CA LEU A 118 -5.86 -14.60 -7.01
C LEU A 118 -7.18 -15.11 -7.61
N GLU A 119 -7.65 -14.51 -8.72
CA GLU A 119 -8.90 -14.88 -9.40
C GLU A 119 -10.10 -14.94 -8.46
N TRP A 120 -10.25 -13.95 -7.56
CA TRP A 120 -11.38 -13.89 -6.65
C TRP A 120 -12.64 -13.40 -7.38
N THR A 121 -13.31 -14.34 -7.98
CA THR A 121 -14.54 -14.10 -8.76
C THR A 121 -15.79 -14.47 -7.98
N ASN A 122 -16.95 -13.98 -8.44
CA ASN A 122 -18.24 -14.30 -7.85
C ASN A 122 -18.65 -15.77 -8.00
N GLN A 123 -18.04 -16.47 -8.97
CA GLN A 123 -18.30 -17.90 -9.20
C GLN A 123 -17.52 -18.81 -8.24
N ARG A 124 -16.46 -18.30 -7.59
CA ARG A 124 -15.70 -19.03 -6.59
C ARG A 124 -16.36 -18.88 -5.22
N GLU A 125 -17.01 -19.95 -4.77
CA GLU A 125 -17.61 -20.00 -3.45
C GLU A 125 -16.53 -20.22 -2.37
N PHE A 126 -16.59 -19.40 -1.31
CA PHE A 126 -15.68 -19.49 -0.15
C PHE A 126 -16.31 -20.30 0.98
N ILE A 127 -17.57 -19.98 1.34
CA ILE A 127 -18.33 -20.66 2.39
C ILE A 127 -19.74 -20.87 1.91
N LYS A 128 -20.25 -22.11 2.07
CA LYS A 128 -21.68 -22.46 1.90
C LYS A 128 -22.32 -22.56 3.27
N PHE A 129 -23.39 -21.85 3.47
CA PHE A 129 -24.18 -21.97 4.69
C PHE A 129 -25.28 -23.03 4.53
N PRO A 130 -25.46 -23.92 5.53
CA PRO A 130 -26.48 -24.93 5.46
C PRO A 130 -27.90 -24.31 5.39
N PRO A 131 -28.83 -24.85 4.57
CA PRO A 131 -30.18 -24.31 4.36
C PRO A 131 -31.00 -24.15 5.64
N ILE A 132 -30.72 -24.95 6.65
CA ILE A 132 -31.39 -24.92 7.97
C ILE A 132 -31.26 -23.54 8.65
N LEU A 133 -30.16 -22.85 8.45
CA LEU A 133 -29.89 -21.53 9.06
C LEU A 133 -30.68 -20.40 8.40
N PHE A 134 -31.13 -20.59 7.14
CA PHE A 134 -31.72 -19.52 6.32
C PHE A 134 -33.07 -19.93 5.72
N LEU A 135 -33.94 -20.57 6.52
CA LEU A 135 -35.33 -20.91 6.14
C LEU A 135 -35.45 -21.74 4.84
N GLY A 136 -34.48 -22.63 4.60
CA GLY A 136 -34.48 -23.48 3.42
C GLY A 136 -33.78 -22.90 2.19
N ASN A 137 -33.23 -21.68 2.25
CA ASN A 137 -32.47 -21.07 1.16
C ASN A 137 -31.00 -21.43 1.25
N GLU A 138 -30.41 -21.75 0.11
CA GLU A 138 -28.95 -21.90 -0.01
C GLU A 138 -28.31 -20.51 -0.13
N ILE A 139 -27.49 -20.15 0.84
CA ILE A 139 -26.71 -18.92 0.83
C ILE A 139 -25.24 -19.31 0.79
N SER A 140 -24.50 -18.77 -0.18
CA SER A 140 -23.04 -18.92 -0.24
C SER A 140 -22.37 -17.55 -0.25
N LEU A 141 -21.22 -17.45 0.43
CA LEU A 141 -20.32 -16.32 0.36
C LEU A 141 -19.27 -16.62 -0.70
N SER A 142 -19.24 -15.83 -1.77
CA SER A 142 -18.23 -15.96 -2.82
C SER A 142 -16.94 -15.25 -2.45
N LEU A 143 -15.81 -15.64 -3.08
CA LEU A 143 -14.54 -14.90 -2.97
C LEU A 143 -14.68 -13.48 -3.52
N GLY A 144 -15.52 -13.28 -4.55
CA GLY A 144 -15.84 -11.94 -5.03
C GLY A 144 -16.49 -11.05 -3.96
N ALA A 145 -17.47 -11.58 -3.22
CA ALA A 145 -18.09 -10.85 -2.11
C ALA A 145 -17.08 -10.55 -0.98
N LEU A 146 -16.19 -11.50 -0.65
CA LEU A 146 -15.13 -11.29 0.32
C LEU A 146 -14.16 -10.20 -0.13
N LYS A 147 -13.78 -10.18 -1.40
CA LYS A 147 -12.97 -9.13 -2.02
C LYS A 147 -13.62 -7.75 -1.82
N ASP A 148 -14.92 -7.65 -2.10
CA ASP A 148 -15.66 -6.40 -2.00
C ASP A 148 -15.80 -5.92 -0.54
N ILE A 149 -15.99 -6.84 0.42
CA ILE A 149 -16.00 -6.53 1.85
C ILE A 149 -14.64 -5.95 2.29
N ILE A 150 -13.53 -6.57 1.88
CA ILE A 150 -12.19 -6.07 2.18
C ILE A 150 -11.97 -4.70 1.53
N GLN A 151 -12.37 -4.54 0.26
CA GLN A 151 -12.31 -3.27 -0.46
C GLN A 151 -13.05 -2.14 0.28
N LEU A 152 -14.28 -2.41 0.72
CA LEU A 152 -15.05 -1.45 1.50
C LEU A 152 -14.38 -1.15 2.85
N GLY A 153 -13.85 -2.16 3.54
CA GLY A 153 -13.11 -1.99 4.77
C GLY A 153 -11.91 -1.07 4.61
N ILE A 154 -11.11 -1.26 3.56
CA ILE A 154 -9.97 -0.40 3.22
C ILE A 154 -10.43 1.03 2.90
N SER A 155 -11.48 1.17 2.10
CA SER A 155 -11.94 2.48 1.62
C SER A 155 -12.68 3.31 2.68
N GLN A 156 -13.26 2.68 3.70
CA GLN A 156 -14.09 3.36 4.70
C GLN A 156 -13.54 3.28 6.12
N GLY A 157 -12.60 2.36 6.37
CA GLY A 157 -12.02 2.12 7.68
C GLY A 157 -10.65 2.74 7.92
N ALA A 158 -10.09 3.43 6.92
CA ALA A 158 -8.76 4.05 7.00
C ALA A 158 -8.80 5.51 7.50
#